data_22d276827cdcf4b89ff14cf9bffc2c37
#
_entry.id   22d276827cdcf4b89ff14cf9bffc2c37
#
_cell.length_a   1.000
_cell.length_b   1.000
_cell.length_c   1.000
_cell.angle_alpha   90.00
_cell.angle_beta   90.00
_cell.angle_gamma   90.00
#
_symmetry.space_group_name_H-M   'P 1'
#
loop_
_entity.id
_entity.type
_entity.pdbx_description
1 polymer ?
#
loop_
_entity_poly.entity_id
_entity_poly.type
_entity_poly.pdbx_seq_one_letter_code
_entity_poly.pdbx_strand_id
1 'polypeptide(L)' 'MNIVFTKHAKERMERRGISEDEVINVIKFPEKTRKVDNIYYVRKKLASGTIEIVFEKENYIKVITLYSI' A
#
# COMPACT_ATOMS: atom_id res chain seq x y z
N MET A 1 5.01 -14.35 -1.01
CA MET A 1 4.86 -13.53 -2.20
C MET A 1 5.81 -12.35 -2.14
N ASN A 2 6.46 -12.05 -3.23
CA ASN A 2 7.43 -10.97 -3.29
C ASN A 2 6.75 -9.61 -3.40
N ILE A 3 7.18 -8.65 -2.59
CA ILE A 3 6.62 -7.30 -2.58
C ILE A 3 7.75 -6.33 -2.86
N VAL A 4 7.60 -5.52 -3.89
CA VAL A 4 8.56 -4.47 -4.23
C VAL A 4 7.88 -3.11 -4.16
N PHE A 5 8.66 -2.07 -3.95
CA PHE A 5 8.17 -0.71 -3.77
C PHE A 5 8.78 0.18 -4.84
N THR A 6 7.95 0.97 -5.52
CA THR A 6 8.48 1.96 -6.45
C THR A 6 9.20 3.05 -5.67
N LYS A 7 10.05 3.81 -6.38
CA LYS A 7 10.73 4.96 -5.78
C LYS A 7 9.71 5.94 -5.20
N HIS A 8 8.64 6.19 -5.94
CA HIS A 8 7.58 7.10 -5.50
C HIS A 8 6.92 6.60 -4.21
N ALA A 9 6.65 5.29 -4.13
CA ALA A 9 6.06 4.70 -2.93
C ALA A 9 7.00 4.87 -1.73
N LYS A 10 8.29 4.61 -1.92
CA LYS A 10 9.28 4.78 -0.85
C LYS A 10 9.37 6.21 -0.36
N GLU A 11 9.35 7.18 -1.28
CA GLU A 11 9.36 8.59 -0.92
C GLU A 11 8.14 8.98 -0.08
N ARG A 12 6.97 8.47 -0.47
CA ARG A 12 5.74 8.70 0.26
C ARG A 12 5.78 8.08 1.65
N MET A 13 6.27 6.84 1.75
CA MET A 13 6.41 6.15 3.03
C MET A 13 7.32 6.94 3.97
N GLU A 14 8.47 7.38 3.47
CA GLU A 14 9.41 8.16 4.25
C GLU A 14 8.78 9.46 4.73
N ARG A 15 8.13 10.17 3.83
CA ARG A 15 7.50 11.46 4.14
C ARG A 15 6.42 11.33 5.20
N ARG A 16 5.71 10.20 5.24
CA ARG A 16 4.61 9.97 6.17
C ARG A 16 5.02 9.15 7.39
N GLY A 17 6.26 8.69 7.45
CA GLY A 17 6.74 7.87 8.55
C GLY A 17 6.08 6.50 8.60
N ILE A 18 5.80 5.92 7.43
CA ILE A 18 5.16 4.59 7.33
C ILE A 18 6.22 3.57 6.95
N SER A 19 6.31 2.49 7.73
CA SER A 19 7.29 1.44 7.50
C SER A 19 6.80 0.44 6.44
N GLU A 20 7.75 -0.35 5.91
CA GLU A 20 7.40 -1.42 4.98
C GLU A 20 6.50 -2.45 5.66
N ASP A 21 6.75 -2.76 6.93
CA ASP A 21 5.93 -3.70 7.68
C ASP A 21 4.49 -3.22 7.79
N GLU A 22 4.28 -1.93 8.00
CA GLU A 22 2.94 -1.35 8.05
C GLU A 22 2.24 -1.46 6.70
N VAL A 23 2.95 -1.20 5.60
CA VAL A 23 2.40 -1.33 4.26
C VAL A 23 2.02 -2.79 3.98
N ILE A 24 2.90 -3.72 4.31
CA ILE A 24 2.65 -5.15 4.13
C ILE A 24 1.42 -5.58 4.94
N ASN A 25 1.29 -5.08 6.17
CA ASN A 25 0.14 -5.37 7.01
C ASN A 25 -1.17 -4.89 6.37
N VAL A 26 -1.17 -3.69 5.81
CA VAL A 26 -2.36 -3.16 5.13
C VAL A 26 -2.72 -4.02 3.92
N ILE A 27 -1.72 -4.45 3.15
CA ILE A 27 -1.96 -5.29 1.97
C ILE A 27 -2.54 -6.64 2.38
N LYS A 28 -2.02 -7.25 3.45
CA LYS A 28 -2.48 -8.56 3.91
C LYS A 28 -3.83 -8.53 4.61
N PHE A 29 -4.12 -7.47 5.35
CA PHE A 29 -5.32 -7.37 6.18
C PHE A 29 -6.03 -6.03 5.97
N PRO A 30 -6.47 -5.72 4.74
CA PRO A 30 -7.13 -4.46 4.49
C PRO A 30 -8.54 -4.43 5.08
N GLU A 31 -9.00 -3.24 5.42
CA GLU A 31 -10.38 -3.03 5.86
C GLU A 31 -11.30 -2.85 4.66
N LYS A 32 -10.80 -2.25 3.58
CA LYS A 32 -11.53 -2.10 2.33
C LYS A 32 -10.62 -2.38 1.16
N THR A 33 -11.17 -3.00 0.13
CA THR A 33 -10.43 -3.33 -1.08
C THR A 33 -11.28 -3.02 -2.30
N ARG A 34 -10.67 -2.33 -3.27
CA ARG A 34 -11.25 -2.13 -4.59
C ARG A 34 -10.23 -2.59 -5.61
N LYS A 35 -10.70 -3.36 -6.60
CA LYS A 35 -9.83 -3.90 -7.63
C LYS A 35 -10.30 -3.41 -8.99
N VAL A 36 -9.38 -2.91 -9.81
CA VAL A 36 -9.64 -2.52 -11.19
C VAL A 36 -8.53 -3.16 -12.03
N ASP A 37 -8.87 -4.17 -12.80
CA ASP A 37 -7.91 -5.00 -13.55
C ASP A 37 -6.87 -5.59 -12.58
N ASN A 38 -5.60 -5.30 -12.76
CA ASN A 38 -4.52 -5.79 -11.89
C ASN A 38 -4.19 -4.82 -10.77
N ILE A 39 -4.90 -3.70 -10.69
CA ILE A 39 -4.60 -2.65 -9.71
C ILE A 39 -5.53 -2.78 -8.53
N TYR A 40 -4.95 -2.77 -7.33
CA TYR A 40 -5.68 -2.86 -6.08
C TYR A 40 -5.54 -1.56 -5.31
N TYR A 41 -6.68 -1.12 -4.74
CA TYR A 41 -6.75 0.02 -3.85
C TYR A 41 -7.18 -0.52 -2.50
N VAL A 42 -6.26 -0.59 -1.54
CA VAL A 42 -6.56 -1.15 -0.23
C VAL A 42 -6.44 -0.06 0.82
N ARG A 43 -7.35 -0.08 1.77
CA ARG A 43 -7.48 0.98 2.76
C ARG A 43 -7.54 0.39 4.16
N LYS A 44 -6.87 1.02 5.10
CA LYS A 44 -6.90 0.61 6.50
C LYS A 44 -6.60 1.81 7.40
N LYS A 45 -7.25 1.83 8.56
CA LYS A 45 -6.97 2.82 9.60
C LYS A 45 -5.75 2.36 10.40
N LEU A 46 -4.74 3.23 10.47
CA LEU A 46 -3.56 3.04 11.30
C LEU A 46 -3.62 4.03 12.47
N ALA A 47 -2.66 3.95 13.39
CA ALA A 47 -2.60 4.86 14.53
C ALA A 47 -2.54 6.33 14.08
N SER A 48 -1.86 6.61 12.97
CA SER A 48 -1.67 7.96 12.44
C SER A 48 -2.79 8.42 11.49
N GLY A 49 -3.81 7.57 11.25
CA GLY A 49 -4.92 7.90 10.36
C GLY A 49 -5.15 6.83 9.30
N THR A 50 -6.14 7.06 8.44
CA THR A 50 -6.49 6.11 7.39
C THR A 50 -5.56 6.28 6.20
N ILE A 51 -5.02 5.17 5.71
CA ILE A 51 -4.13 5.17 4.57
C ILE A 51 -4.71 4.31 3.45
N GLU A 52 -4.50 4.74 2.22
CA GLU A 52 -4.83 3.95 1.04
C GLU A 52 -3.55 3.61 0.29
N ILE A 53 -3.40 2.34 -0.05
CA ILE A 53 -2.23 1.85 -0.77
C ILE A 53 -2.69 1.35 -2.12
N VAL A 54 -1.98 1.75 -3.17
CA VAL A 54 -2.25 1.32 -4.54
C VAL A 54 -1.12 0.40 -4.97
N PHE A 55 -1.48 -0.81 -5.36
CA PHE A 55 -0.47 -1.76 -5.84
C PHE A 55 -0.97 -2.55 -7.04
N GLU A 56 -0.03 -3.04 -7.84
CA GLU A 56 -0.31 -3.93 -8.96
C GLU A 56 0.09 -5.34 -8.55
N LYS A 57 -0.76 -6.30 -8.86
CA LYS A 57 -0.49 -7.70 -8.53
C LYS A 57 -0.47 -8.53 -9.80
N GLU A 58 0.69 -9.15 -10.08
CA GLU A 58 0.86 -10.13 -11.13
C GLU A 58 1.61 -11.32 -10.52
N ASN A 59 2.85 -11.58 -10.95
CA ASN A 59 3.68 -12.61 -10.32
C ASN A 59 4.23 -12.16 -8.98
N TYR A 60 4.18 -10.86 -8.74
CA TYR A 60 4.62 -10.23 -7.50
C TYR A 60 3.75 -9.00 -7.25
N ILE A 61 3.89 -8.40 -6.08
CA ILE A 61 3.16 -7.19 -5.73
C ILE A 61 4.12 -6.01 -5.88
N LYS A 62 3.69 -5.02 -6.67
CA LYS A 62 4.42 -3.77 -6.83
C LYS A 62 3.61 -2.64 -6.22
N VAL A 63 4.10 -2.10 -5.12
CA VAL A 63 3.46 -0.95 -4.46
C VAL A 63 3.77 0.29 -5.27
N ILE A 64 2.74 0.89 -5.86
CA ILE A 64 2.88 2.02 -6.78
C ILE A 64 2.93 3.33 -6.02
N THR A 65 1.97 3.51 -5.11
CA THR A 65 1.88 4.73 -4.31
C THR A 65 1.02 4.49 -3.08
N LEU A 66 1.01 5.46 -2.19
CA LEU A 66 0.12 5.44 -1.04
C LEU A 66 -0.17 6.90 -0.63
N TYR A 67 -1.28 7.09 0.07
CA TYR A 67 -1.67 8.43 0.51
C TYR A 67 -2.64 8.33 1.68
N SER A 68 -2.77 9.42 2.42
CA SER A 68 -3.73 9.52 3.52
C SER A 68 -5.10 9.93 2.99
N ILE A 69 -6.11 9.40 3.63
CA ILE A 69 -7.50 9.72 3.32
C ILE A 69 -8.00 10.76 4.33
#